data_691cad9865ef3225d15753ab2a9031fe
#
_entry.id   691cad9865ef3225d15753ab2a9031fe
#
_cell.length_a   1.000
_cell.length_b   1.000
_cell.length_c   1.000
_cell.angle_alpha   90.00
_cell.angle_beta   90.00
_cell.angle_gamma   90.00
#
_symmetry.space_group_name_H-M   'P 1'
#
loop_
_entity.id
_entity.type
_entity.pdbx_description
1 polymer ?
#
loop_
_entity_poly.entity_id
_entity_poly.type
_entity_poly.pdbx_seq_one_letter_code
_entity_poly.pdbx_strand_id
1 'polypeptide(L)'
;MTFLRPTLLTLACLLALPSHADDLPSLGDASSAIVSPQQEHQLGRAWLSLLRGNVNQLSDPQLKDYVETSVYKLAETSQLQDRRLEFILINSPELNAFAAPGGIVGVNGGLFLNAQTEGEYASVLAHELAHLSQRHFARGVEAQQRMQLPMMAALLAGIVVAASGAGD
;
A
#
# COMPACT_ATOMS: atom_id res chain seq x y z
N MET A 1 -46.47 36.71 20.64
CA MET A 1 -46.59 35.25 20.56
C MET A 1 -46.31 34.87 19.12
N THR A 2 -45.05 34.52 18.83
CA THR A 2 -44.56 34.21 17.50
C THR A 2 -44.37 32.68 17.37
N PHE A 3 -45.23 32.08 16.56
CA PHE A 3 -45.15 30.64 16.23
C PHE A 3 -43.95 30.39 15.35
N LEU A 4 -42.90 29.80 15.91
CA LEU A 4 -41.74 29.33 15.18
C LEU A 4 -42.12 28.06 14.41
N ARG A 5 -41.93 28.08 13.10
CA ARG A 5 -42.39 27.09 12.14
C ARG A 5 -41.63 25.75 12.29
N PRO A 6 -42.32 24.61 12.40
CA PRO A 6 -41.70 23.29 12.50
C PRO A 6 -41.11 22.74 11.17
N THR A 7 -41.08 23.58 10.13
CA THR A 7 -40.64 23.15 8.78
C THR A 7 -39.12 23.08 8.60
N LEU A 8 -38.29 23.56 9.53
CA LEU A 8 -36.83 23.47 9.42
C LEU A 8 -36.27 22.17 10.02
N LEU A 9 -37.02 21.53 10.92
CA LEU A 9 -36.54 20.27 11.54
C LEU A 9 -36.73 19.04 10.62
N THR A 10 -37.67 19.08 9.71
CA THR A 10 -37.94 17.95 8.79
C THR A 10 -36.98 17.89 7.62
N LEU A 11 -36.30 18.97 7.27
CA LEU A 11 -35.32 18.97 6.17
C LEU A 11 -33.96 18.40 6.60
N ALA A 12 -33.60 18.47 7.88
CA ALA A 12 -32.34 17.94 8.40
C ALA A 12 -32.32 16.40 8.53
N CYS A 13 -33.46 15.74 8.66
CA CYS A 13 -33.56 14.28 8.75
C CYS A 13 -33.50 13.55 7.40
N LEU A 14 -33.65 14.24 6.28
CA LEU A 14 -33.62 13.65 4.94
C LEU A 14 -32.22 13.53 4.35
N LEU A 15 -31.19 14.08 5.04
CA LEU A 15 -29.79 14.02 4.58
C LEU A 15 -28.95 12.95 5.28
N ALA A 16 -29.51 12.21 6.24
CA ALA A 16 -28.86 11.06 6.85
C ALA A 16 -29.22 9.77 6.08
N LEU A 17 -28.79 9.69 4.83
CA LEU A 17 -28.74 8.40 4.14
C LEU A 17 -27.64 7.58 4.82
N PRO A 18 -27.94 6.34 5.32
CA PRO A 18 -26.89 5.45 5.74
C PRO A 18 -26.02 5.19 4.50
N SER A 19 -24.76 5.60 4.52
CA SER A 19 -23.79 5.14 3.56
C SER A 19 -23.57 3.66 3.89
N HIS A 20 -24.29 2.80 3.21
CA HIS A 20 -23.89 1.40 3.10
C HIS A 20 -22.57 1.46 2.31
N ALA A 21 -21.48 1.19 2.98
CA ALA A 21 -20.29 0.72 2.32
C ALA A 21 -20.66 -0.69 1.80
N ASP A 22 -21.35 -0.71 0.66
CA ASP A 22 -21.51 -1.93 -0.10
C ASP A 22 -20.10 -2.42 -0.39
N ASP A 23 -19.81 -3.63 0.07
CA ASP A 23 -18.75 -4.45 -0.46
C ASP A 23 -19.07 -4.66 -1.95
N LEU A 24 -18.73 -3.66 -2.75
CA LEU A 24 -18.81 -3.77 -4.20
C LEU A 24 -17.91 -4.94 -4.59
N PRO A 25 -18.45 -5.96 -5.27
CA PRO A 25 -17.60 -7.03 -5.76
C PRO A 25 -16.46 -6.38 -6.54
N SER A 26 -15.23 -6.69 -6.16
CA SER A 26 -14.03 -6.17 -6.81
C SER A 26 -14.00 -6.67 -8.26
N LEU A 27 -14.69 -5.97 -9.14
CA LEU A 27 -14.58 -6.13 -10.59
C LEU A 27 -13.18 -5.66 -10.98
N GLY A 28 -12.19 -6.57 -10.85
CA GLY A 28 -10.81 -6.37 -11.25
C GLY A 28 -10.19 -5.11 -10.63
N ASP A 29 -9.27 -5.26 -9.71
CA ASP A 29 -8.54 -4.11 -9.15
C ASP A 29 -8.03 -3.25 -10.31
N ALA A 30 -8.49 -2.00 -10.43
CA ALA A 30 -8.14 -1.09 -11.53
C ALA A 30 -6.60 -0.94 -11.66
N SER A 31 -5.87 -1.07 -10.55
CA SER A 31 -4.41 -1.07 -10.53
C SER A 31 -3.81 -2.28 -11.27
N SER A 32 -4.56 -3.38 -11.42
CA SER A 32 -4.13 -4.55 -12.20
C SER A 32 -4.09 -4.28 -13.71
N ALA A 33 -4.77 -3.24 -14.19
CA ALA A 33 -4.70 -2.83 -15.60
C ALA A 33 -3.36 -2.16 -15.95
N ILE A 34 -2.70 -1.54 -14.96
CA ILE A 34 -1.43 -0.83 -15.16
C ILE A 34 -0.24 -1.70 -14.78
N VAL A 35 -0.32 -2.37 -13.63
CA VAL A 35 0.71 -3.29 -13.13
C VAL A 35 0.05 -4.60 -12.74
N SER A 36 0.23 -5.63 -13.54
CA SER A 36 -0.32 -6.95 -13.24
C SER A 36 0.42 -7.59 -12.02
N PRO A 37 -0.23 -8.51 -11.28
CA PRO A 37 0.44 -9.25 -10.21
C PRO A 37 1.70 -9.99 -10.67
N GLN A 38 1.70 -10.45 -11.92
CA GLN A 38 2.86 -11.10 -12.53
C GLN A 38 4.04 -10.13 -12.71
N GLN A 39 3.76 -8.92 -13.18
CA GLN A 39 4.79 -7.87 -13.32
C GLN A 39 5.31 -7.42 -11.96
N GLU A 40 4.44 -7.27 -10.95
CA GLU A 40 4.88 -7.00 -9.57
C GLU A 40 5.82 -8.09 -9.06
N HIS A 41 5.48 -9.36 -9.30
CA HIS A 41 6.31 -10.48 -8.87
C HIS A 41 7.69 -10.47 -9.56
N GLN A 42 7.75 -10.24 -10.86
CA GLN A 42 9.01 -10.15 -11.61
C GLN A 42 9.87 -8.98 -11.14
N LEU A 43 9.25 -7.80 -10.95
CA LEU A 43 9.92 -6.62 -10.43
C LEU A 43 10.48 -6.87 -9.04
N GLY A 44 9.68 -7.49 -8.17
CA GLY A 44 10.10 -7.86 -6.83
C GLY A 44 11.29 -8.81 -6.82
N ARG A 45 11.31 -9.83 -7.68
CA ARG A 45 12.46 -10.74 -7.81
C ARG A 45 13.74 -10.01 -8.20
N ALA A 46 13.67 -9.13 -9.21
CA ALA A 46 14.82 -8.35 -9.65
C ALA A 46 15.31 -7.42 -8.53
N TRP A 47 14.39 -6.72 -7.87
CA TRP A 47 14.71 -5.82 -6.76
C TRP A 47 15.32 -6.58 -5.57
N LEU A 48 14.74 -7.73 -5.17
CA LEU A 48 15.26 -8.55 -4.07
C LEU A 48 16.68 -9.05 -4.35
N SER A 49 16.98 -9.42 -5.60
CA SER A 49 18.32 -9.84 -6.01
C SER A 49 19.33 -8.70 -5.82
N LEU A 50 18.97 -7.48 -6.23
CA LEU A 50 19.81 -6.30 -6.01
C LEU A 50 19.95 -5.99 -4.53
N LEU A 51 18.87 -6.05 -3.75
CA LEU A 51 18.91 -5.79 -2.32
C LEU A 51 19.84 -6.77 -1.61
N ARG A 52 19.74 -8.08 -1.91
CA ARG A 52 20.60 -9.13 -1.32
C ARG A 52 22.08 -8.89 -1.56
N GLY A 53 22.45 -8.26 -2.67
CA GLY A 53 23.84 -7.89 -2.97
C GLY A 53 24.33 -6.63 -2.26
N ASN A 54 23.43 -5.82 -1.70
CA ASN A 54 23.76 -4.50 -1.14
C ASN A 54 23.54 -4.37 0.37
N VAL A 55 22.93 -5.38 1.01
CA VAL A 55 22.69 -5.35 2.46
C VAL A 55 23.44 -6.48 3.18
N ASN A 56 23.82 -6.23 4.42
CA ASN A 56 24.33 -7.28 5.29
C ASN A 56 23.15 -8.12 5.80
N GLN A 57 23.07 -9.39 5.37
CA GLN A 57 21.97 -10.27 5.73
C GLN A 57 22.23 -10.99 7.05
N LEU A 58 21.19 -11.14 7.84
CA LEU A 58 21.16 -12.04 9.00
C LEU A 58 20.92 -13.47 8.50
N SER A 59 21.94 -14.32 8.64
CA SER A 59 21.91 -15.72 8.20
C SER A 59 21.64 -16.65 9.39
N ASP A 60 20.52 -16.41 10.09
CA ASP A 60 20.05 -17.26 11.18
C ASP A 60 18.82 -18.05 10.71
N PRO A 61 18.94 -19.38 10.56
CA PRO A 61 17.82 -20.20 10.10
C PRO A 61 16.64 -20.26 11.05
N GLN A 62 16.89 -20.21 12.38
CA GLN A 62 15.82 -20.25 13.36
C GLN A 62 15.02 -18.95 13.35
N LEU A 63 15.72 -17.83 13.26
CA LEU A 63 15.08 -16.52 13.16
C LEU A 63 14.29 -16.38 11.86
N LYS A 64 14.84 -16.91 10.76
CA LYS A 64 14.14 -16.93 9.49
C LYS A 64 12.84 -17.74 9.56
N ASP A 65 12.90 -18.95 10.10
CA ASP A 65 11.74 -19.83 10.27
C ASP A 65 10.67 -19.19 11.17
N TYR A 66 11.09 -18.51 12.23
CA TYR A 66 10.19 -17.76 13.11
C TYR A 66 9.46 -16.62 12.36
N VAL A 67 10.19 -15.84 11.55
CA VAL A 67 9.59 -14.77 10.74
C VAL A 67 8.61 -15.33 9.73
N GLU A 68 9.03 -16.35 8.97
CA GLU A 68 8.17 -16.98 7.96
C GLU A 68 6.89 -17.52 8.58
N THR A 69 7.00 -18.28 9.69
CA THR A 69 5.85 -18.83 10.40
C THR A 69 4.92 -17.73 10.92
N SER A 70 5.48 -16.67 11.52
CA SER A 70 4.70 -15.55 12.05
C SER A 70 3.94 -14.81 10.96
N VAL A 71 4.60 -14.51 9.84
CA VAL A 71 4.00 -13.80 8.72
C VAL A 71 2.92 -14.64 8.04
N TYR A 72 3.15 -15.94 7.82
CA TYR A 72 2.12 -16.81 7.25
C TYR A 72 0.91 -16.94 8.16
N LYS A 73 1.11 -17.03 9.48
CA LYS A 73 0.01 -17.06 10.45
C LYS A 73 -0.83 -15.77 10.40
N LEU A 74 -0.19 -14.61 10.29
CA LEU A 74 -0.89 -13.34 10.11
C LEU A 74 -1.60 -13.28 8.74
N ALA A 75 -0.98 -13.82 7.70
CA ALA A 75 -1.54 -13.85 6.35
C ALA A 75 -2.81 -14.71 6.25
N GLU A 76 -3.00 -15.73 7.11
CA GLU A 76 -4.22 -16.55 7.14
C GLU A 76 -5.48 -15.74 7.39
N THR A 77 -5.38 -14.72 8.25
CA THR A 77 -6.51 -13.84 8.61
C THR A 77 -6.54 -12.53 7.81
N SER A 78 -5.58 -12.33 6.93
CA SER A 78 -5.47 -11.14 6.09
C SER A 78 -6.25 -11.28 4.78
N GLN A 79 -6.43 -10.15 4.07
CA GLN A 79 -7.02 -10.11 2.73
C GLN A 79 -5.98 -10.36 1.62
N LEU A 80 -4.79 -10.86 1.95
CA LEU A 80 -3.71 -11.09 1.00
C LEU A 80 -4.08 -12.20 0.01
N GLN A 81 -4.21 -11.84 -1.27
CA GLN A 81 -4.60 -12.75 -2.35
C GLN A 81 -3.41 -13.61 -2.83
N ASP A 82 -2.26 -12.97 -3.05
CA ASP A 82 -1.03 -13.66 -3.48
C ASP A 82 -0.13 -13.92 -2.26
N ARG A 83 -0.06 -15.19 -1.87
CA ARG A 83 0.72 -15.63 -0.71
C ARG A 83 2.10 -16.16 -1.07
N ARG A 84 2.60 -15.87 -2.26
CA ARG A 84 3.98 -16.16 -2.65
C ARG A 84 4.92 -15.16 -2.01
N LEU A 85 5.21 -15.35 -0.72
CA LEU A 85 6.04 -14.44 0.05
C LEU A 85 7.50 -14.86 -0.01
N GLU A 86 8.38 -13.87 -0.01
CA GLU A 86 9.82 -14.02 0.13
C GLU A 86 10.36 -13.11 1.22
N PHE A 87 11.29 -13.65 1.98
CA PHE A 87 11.77 -13.01 3.19
C PHE A 87 13.25 -12.62 3.06
N ILE A 88 13.59 -11.46 3.61
CA ILE A 88 14.95 -11.04 3.80
C ILE A 88 15.13 -10.50 5.22
N LEU A 89 16.09 -11.06 5.94
CA LEU A 89 16.51 -10.56 7.24
C LEU A 89 17.76 -9.70 7.08
N ILE A 90 17.72 -8.49 7.60
CA ILE A 90 18.81 -7.53 7.46
C ILE A 90 19.48 -7.34 8.80
N ASN A 91 20.80 -7.46 8.83
CA ASN A 91 21.61 -7.19 10.01
C ASN A 91 21.78 -5.68 10.21
N SER A 92 20.69 -5.07 10.70
CA SER A 92 20.64 -3.65 11.05
C SER A 92 20.02 -3.50 12.44
N PRO A 93 20.55 -2.64 13.31
CA PRO A 93 20.00 -2.36 14.64
C PRO A 93 18.75 -1.45 14.59
N GLU A 94 18.42 -0.90 13.43
CA GLU A 94 17.24 -0.04 13.27
C GLU A 94 15.95 -0.84 13.43
N LEU A 95 15.00 -0.29 14.19
CA LEU A 95 13.65 -0.83 14.29
C LEU A 95 12.93 -0.56 12.96
N ASN A 96 12.89 -1.56 12.09
CA ASN A 96 12.26 -1.45 10.79
C ASN A 96 11.80 -2.82 10.26
N ALA A 97 10.68 -2.80 9.53
CA ALA A 97 10.26 -3.83 8.60
C ALA A 97 9.69 -3.14 7.37
N PHE A 98 9.58 -3.84 6.26
CA PHE A 98 9.00 -3.29 5.04
C PHE A 98 8.40 -4.38 4.16
N ALA A 99 7.42 -3.97 3.37
CA ALA A 99 6.86 -4.76 2.29
C ALA A 99 7.25 -4.15 0.93
N ALA A 100 7.62 -5.01 -0.02
CA ALA A 100 7.95 -4.60 -1.38
C ALA A 100 7.13 -5.38 -2.41
N PRO A 101 7.02 -4.87 -3.66
CA PRO A 101 6.27 -5.52 -4.72
C PRO A 101 6.65 -6.99 -4.90
N GLY A 102 5.66 -7.81 -5.27
CA GLY A 102 5.89 -9.24 -5.52
C GLY A 102 5.99 -10.10 -4.27
N GLY A 103 5.45 -9.64 -3.14
CA GLY A 103 5.36 -10.41 -1.91
C GLY A 103 6.63 -10.45 -1.09
N ILE A 104 7.50 -9.46 -1.20
CA ILE A 104 8.74 -9.40 -0.41
C ILE A 104 8.45 -8.76 0.94
N VAL A 105 8.92 -9.41 1.99
CA VAL A 105 8.89 -8.93 3.37
C VAL A 105 10.32 -8.85 3.90
N GLY A 106 10.74 -7.65 4.23
CA GLY A 106 12.05 -7.40 4.85
C GLY A 106 11.91 -7.08 6.33
N VAL A 107 12.80 -7.63 7.13
CA VAL A 107 12.82 -7.41 8.58
C VAL A 107 14.24 -7.12 9.03
N ASN A 108 14.43 -5.99 9.69
CA ASN A 108 15.70 -5.64 10.34
C ASN A 108 15.83 -6.38 11.68
N GLY A 109 17.05 -6.76 12.04
CA GLY A 109 17.37 -7.32 13.35
C GLY A 109 16.93 -6.44 14.53
N GLY A 110 16.96 -5.12 14.32
CA GLY A 110 16.49 -4.13 15.29
C GLY A 110 15.01 -4.28 15.69
N LEU A 111 14.17 -4.87 14.86
CA LEU A 111 12.78 -5.14 15.25
C LEU A 111 12.74 -6.14 16.43
N PHE A 112 13.56 -7.20 16.41
CA PHE A 112 13.63 -8.18 17.51
C PHE A 112 14.28 -7.62 18.77
N LEU A 113 15.18 -6.66 18.61
CA LEU A 113 15.86 -6.02 19.74
C LEU A 113 14.95 -5.01 20.46
N ASN A 114 14.00 -4.40 19.78
CA ASN A 114 13.18 -3.30 20.29
C ASN A 114 11.73 -3.70 20.61
N ALA A 115 11.16 -4.69 19.93
CA ALA A 115 9.84 -5.22 20.27
C ALA A 115 9.91 -5.94 21.64
N GLN A 116 9.13 -5.46 22.59
CA GLN A 116 9.13 -6.00 23.95
C GLN A 116 8.17 -7.18 24.10
N THR A 117 7.23 -7.32 23.19
CA THR A 117 6.21 -8.36 23.17
C THR A 117 6.02 -8.92 21.76
N GLU A 118 5.55 -10.16 21.68
CA GLU A 118 5.16 -10.78 20.41
C GLU A 118 4.06 -9.95 19.71
N GLY A 119 3.16 -9.32 20.45
CA GLY A 119 2.11 -8.46 19.92
C GLY A 119 2.66 -7.20 19.23
N GLU A 120 3.69 -6.57 19.80
CA GLU A 120 4.36 -5.43 19.17
C GLU A 120 5.04 -5.85 17.86
N TYR A 121 5.81 -6.93 17.89
CA TYR A 121 6.42 -7.52 16.69
C TYR A 121 5.37 -7.86 15.62
N ALA A 122 4.31 -8.57 16.00
CA ALA A 122 3.25 -8.99 15.10
C ALA A 122 2.49 -7.80 14.50
N SER A 123 2.30 -6.70 15.26
CA SER A 123 1.61 -5.51 14.77
C SER A 123 2.37 -4.82 13.63
N VAL A 124 3.70 -4.77 13.71
CA VAL A 124 4.54 -4.23 12.63
C VAL A 124 4.40 -5.10 11.39
N LEU A 125 4.51 -6.43 11.51
CA LEU A 125 4.37 -7.33 10.36
C LEU A 125 2.97 -7.32 9.76
N ALA A 126 1.92 -7.20 10.58
CA ALA A 126 0.55 -7.07 10.09
C ALA A 126 0.35 -5.78 9.29
N HIS A 127 1.01 -4.69 9.70
CA HIS A 127 1.01 -3.44 8.95
C HIS A 127 1.66 -3.62 7.57
N GLU A 128 2.80 -4.30 7.49
CA GLU A 128 3.46 -4.57 6.22
C GLU A 128 2.64 -5.50 5.31
N LEU A 129 1.97 -6.49 5.88
CA LEU A 129 1.04 -7.33 5.13
C LEU A 129 -0.17 -6.56 4.60
N ALA A 130 -0.64 -5.54 5.33
CA ALA A 130 -1.70 -4.66 4.85
C ALA A 130 -1.26 -3.88 3.59
N HIS A 131 0.00 -3.42 3.54
CA HIS A 131 0.55 -2.78 2.34
C HIS A 131 0.55 -3.72 1.12
N LEU A 132 0.90 -5.00 1.31
CA LEU A 132 0.84 -6.00 0.24
C LEU A 132 -0.60 -6.30 -0.18
N SER A 133 -1.50 -6.52 0.77
CA SER A 133 -2.90 -6.87 0.48
C SER A 133 -3.62 -5.75 -0.25
N GLN A 134 -3.33 -4.49 0.06
CA GLN A 134 -3.88 -3.31 -0.57
C GLN A 134 -3.16 -2.92 -1.87
N ARG A 135 -2.11 -3.64 -2.26
CA ARG A 135 -1.32 -3.38 -3.46
C ARG A 135 -0.87 -1.91 -3.56
N HIS A 136 -0.38 -1.36 -2.46
CA HIS A 136 -0.01 0.07 -2.38
C HIS A 136 0.99 0.50 -3.47
N PHE A 137 1.91 -0.39 -3.86
CA PHE A 137 2.84 -0.12 -4.97
C PHE A 137 2.10 0.11 -6.29
N ALA A 138 1.23 -0.83 -6.70
CA ALA A 138 0.51 -0.74 -7.97
C ALA A 138 -0.41 0.48 -8.00
N ARG A 139 -1.09 0.78 -6.87
CA ARG A 139 -1.91 2.00 -6.72
C ARG A 139 -1.08 3.28 -6.79
N GLY A 140 0.14 3.26 -6.22
CA GLY A 140 1.07 4.39 -6.32
C GLY A 140 1.48 4.68 -7.75
N VAL A 141 1.82 3.64 -8.53
CA VAL A 141 2.14 3.74 -9.96
C VAL A 141 0.94 4.28 -10.75
N GLU A 142 -0.26 3.75 -10.49
CA GLU A 142 -1.50 4.23 -11.11
C GLU A 142 -1.76 5.71 -10.80
N ALA A 143 -1.66 6.10 -9.53
CA ALA A 143 -1.85 7.49 -9.12
C ALA A 143 -0.85 8.43 -9.80
N GLN A 144 0.41 8.02 -9.90
CA GLN A 144 1.45 8.80 -10.58
C GLN A 144 1.16 8.96 -12.08
N GLN A 145 0.72 7.91 -12.77
CA GLN A 145 0.34 7.98 -14.18
C GLN A 145 -0.86 8.91 -14.39
N ARG A 146 -1.87 8.83 -13.52
CA ARG A 146 -3.04 9.73 -13.57
C ARG A 146 -2.67 11.21 -13.38
N MET A 147 -1.64 11.49 -12.57
CA MET A 147 -1.16 12.86 -12.38
C MET A 147 -0.33 13.38 -13.56
N GLN A 148 0.36 12.52 -14.29
CA GLN A 148 1.17 12.94 -15.45
C GLN A 148 0.30 13.43 -16.62
N LEU A 149 -0.84 12.80 -16.86
CA LEU A 149 -1.74 13.18 -17.96
C LEU A 149 -2.26 14.64 -17.86
N PRO A 150 -2.84 15.10 -16.75
CA PRO A 150 -3.29 16.49 -16.64
C PRO A 150 -2.13 17.49 -16.64
N MET A 151 -0.97 17.13 -16.11
CA MET A 151 0.21 17.99 -16.15
C MET A 151 0.74 18.17 -17.58
N MET A 152 0.78 17.11 -18.37
CA MET A 152 1.15 17.17 -19.80
C MET A 152 0.12 18.00 -20.59
N ALA A 153 -1.16 17.82 -20.33
CA ALA A 153 -2.22 18.60 -20.98
C ALA A 153 -2.11 20.08 -20.63
N ALA A 154 -1.85 20.43 -19.37
CA ALA A 154 -1.64 21.82 -18.94
C ALA A 154 -0.40 22.46 -19.58
N LEU A 155 0.68 21.70 -19.73
CA LEU A 155 1.90 22.13 -20.40
C LEU A 155 1.65 22.43 -21.89
N LEU A 156 0.96 21.53 -22.59
CA LEU A 156 0.58 21.71 -23.99
C LEU A 156 -0.38 22.89 -24.16
N ALA A 157 -1.37 23.04 -23.28
CA ALA A 157 -2.28 24.19 -23.29
C ALA A 157 -1.52 25.51 -23.07
N GLY A 158 -0.57 25.55 -22.15
CA GLY A 158 0.31 26.69 -21.89
C GLY A 158 1.13 27.10 -23.12
N ILE A 159 1.68 26.12 -23.86
CA ILE A 159 2.42 26.35 -25.10
C ILE A 159 1.50 26.94 -26.19
N VAL A 160 0.27 26.43 -26.32
CA VAL A 160 -0.69 26.92 -27.29
C VAL A 160 -1.09 28.36 -26.96
N VAL A 161 -1.37 28.68 -25.71
CA VAL A 161 -1.70 30.06 -25.28
C VAL A 161 -0.52 31.01 -25.53
N ALA A 162 0.70 30.61 -25.22
CA ALA A 162 1.90 31.40 -25.47
C ALA A 162 2.13 31.62 -26.96
N ALA A 163 1.88 30.61 -27.81
CA ALA A 163 2.03 30.71 -29.27
C ALA A 163 0.90 31.51 -29.93
N SER A 164 -0.29 31.58 -29.34
CA SER A 164 -1.44 32.34 -29.89
C SER A 164 -1.42 33.83 -29.58
N GLY A 165 -0.44 34.32 -28.80
CA GLY A 165 -0.34 35.73 -28.46
C GLY A 165 -1.46 36.25 -27.57
N ALA A 166 -2.20 35.42 -26.91
CA ALA A 166 -3.32 35.78 -26.03
C ALA A 166 -2.83 36.22 -24.62
N GLY A 167 -1.75 36.99 -24.58
CA GLY A 167 -1.10 37.45 -23.34
C GLY A 167 -0.84 38.95 -23.30
N ASP A 168 -1.54 39.76 -24.13
CA ASP A 168 -1.49 41.24 -24.09
C ASP A 168 -2.77 41.79 -23.46
#